data_52fd5a0f9ee8c10e1d6d3da35328dceb
#
_entry.id   52fd5a0f9ee8c10e1d6d3da35328dceb
#
_cell.length_a   1.000
_cell.length_b   1.000
_cell.length_c   1.000
_cell.angle_alpha   90.00
_cell.angle_beta   90.00
_cell.angle_gamma   90.00
#
_symmetry.space_group_name_H-M   'P 1'
#
loop_
_entity.id
_entity.type
_entity.pdbx_description
1 polymer ?
#
loop_
_entity_poly.entity_id
_entity_poly.type
_entity_poly.pdbx_seq_one_letter_code
_entity_poly.pdbx_strand_id
1 'polypeptide(L)'
;MENNLEFVKVGHIGDSSIYRILPAVQIGGSSFKDSVSEEYGTDSATVFDEDVLSDSTTKPLFIKDKEYKYIPYGDDDDMPAKLRRLIGASMVTSQGMAFDIIACYGQGIRFVNRDDKSDVTDPEIRRFCMRNSIHECYMEQATDMKYYFFTVTEIILSGDQKKIVQVRHLETCYCRFEQARNGKIEHVFYGDFNDSTPPKNAVAIPLLDIYDPLGDLLVRLGRDPDPRTGKLLTPTKDRKFAIVCRMPTPGFRYYPLPYYMSIFRDHWYDIYKLIGLGKKFLIKNTSAPRVQIEVHDDYWSRVCANENITDPVKRAERIKEEQQKIIDFVCGPENAGKAILTHYYVDPNGKECRMVRIYDLTEGRKQGGDWSDDMSEASNALCFALGVHPNLIGATPGKSQMNNSGSDKRELFTLKQAMEKPFHDIMAKPWHVILHFNGWAEKYTVDVPMIELTTLDKNTSSQTVSISNNNEEDKNGSDNNKRRI
;
A
#
# COMPACT_ATOMS: atom_id res chain seq x y z
N MET A 1 -36.26 -13.64 -16.71
CA MET A 1 -34.82 -13.95 -16.95
C MET A 1 -34.60 -15.38 -16.47
N GLU A 2 -34.52 -16.33 -17.37
CA GLU A 2 -34.32 -17.74 -17.05
C GLU A 2 -32.89 -17.90 -16.56
N ASN A 3 -32.75 -18.29 -15.30
CA ASN A 3 -31.44 -18.67 -14.72
C ASN A 3 -31.08 -20.07 -15.24
N ASN A 4 -30.35 -20.16 -16.33
CA ASN A 4 -29.77 -21.40 -16.79
C ASN A 4 -28.59 -21.76 -15.85
N LEU A 5 -28.75 -22.79 -15.03
CA LEU A 5 -27.70 -23.39 -14.23
C LEU A 5 -26.95 -24.40 -15.10
N GLU A 6 -25.67 -24.23 -15.28
CA GLU A 6 -24.84 -25.16 -16.02
C GLU A 6 -24.15 -26.14 -15.04
N PHE A 7 -24.35 -27.45 -15.27
CA PHE A 7 -23.78 -28.49 -14.44
C PHE A 7 -22.49 -29.01 -15.12
N VAL A 8 -21.36 -28.68 -14.54
CA VAL A 8 -20.07 -29.19 -15.03
C VAL A 8 -19.65 -30.38 -14.17
N LYS A 9 -19.46 -31.56 -14.84
CA LYS A 9 -18.98 -32.76 -14.19
C LYS A 9 -17.51 -32.60 -13.82
N VAL A 10 -17.20 -32.65 -12.52
CA VAL A 10 -15.85 -32.43 -12.01
C VAL A 10 -15.09 -33.68 -11.69
N GLY A 11 -15.80 -34.80 -11.42
CA GLY A 11 -15.16 -36.06 -11.10
C GLY A 11 -16.13 -37.18 -10.75
N HIS A 12 -15.59 -38.37 -10.37
CA HIS A 12 -16.32 -39.52 -9.88
C HIS A 12 -15.77 -39.99 -8.53
N ILE A 13 -16.67 -40.39 -7.63
CA ILE A 13 -16.32 -41.18 -6.43
C ILE A 13 -17.20 -42.42 -6.45
N GLY A 14 -16.62 -43.61 -6.73
CA GLY A 14 -17.38 -44.82 -6.97
C GLY A 14 -18.32 -44.68 -8.19
N ASP A 15 -19.57 -45.11 -8.04
CA ASP A 15 -20.60 -44.98 -9.08
C ASP A 15 -21.26 -43.59 -9.13
N SER A 16 -20.85 -42.65 -8.25
CA SER A 16 -21.44 -41.30 -8.13
C SER A 16 -20.61 -40.27 -8.90
N SER A 17 -21.29 -39.49 -9.72
CA SER A 17 -20.67 -38.36 -10.44
C SER A 17 -20.77 -37.09 -9.58
N ILE A 18 -19.66 -36.37 -9.45
CA ILE A 18 -19.62 -35.06 -8.76
C ILE A 18 -19.81 -33.96 -9.80
N TYR A 19 -20.81 -33.15 -9.60
CA TYR A 19 -21.12 -31.99 -10.46
C TYR A 19 -20.86 -30.71 -9.70
N ARG A 20 -20.29 -29.74 -10.38
CA ARG A 20 -20.18 -28.37 -9.92
C ARG A 20 -21.31 -27.56 -10.56
N ILE A 21 -22.11 -26.90 -9.73
CA ILE A 21 -23.14 -25.96 -10.20
C ILE A 21 -22.47 -24.60 -10.38
N LEU A 22 -22.38 -24.17 -11.62
CA LEU A 22 -21.94 -22.81 -11.93
C LEU A 22 -23.20 -21.97 -12.19
N PRO A 23 -23.34 -20.79 -11.56
CA PRO A 23 -24.35 -19.83 -12.01
C PRO A 23 -23.95 -19.46 -13.43
N ALA A 24 -24.88 -19.63 -14.39
CA ALA A 24 -24.68 -19.19 -15.76
C ALA A 24 -24.70 -17.65 -15.80
N VAL A 25 -23.59 -17.05 -15.46
CA VAL A 25 -23.30 -15.68 -15.88
C VAL A 25 -22.63 -15.83 -17.23
N GLN A 26 -23.39 -15.61 -18.30
CA GLN A 26 -22.82 -15.37 -19.61
C GLN A 26 -22.01 -14.06 -19.56
N ILE A 27 -20.77 -14.17 -19.17
CA ILE A 27 -19.71 -13.24 -19.56
C ILE A 27 -18.95 -14.01 -20.63
N GLY A 28 -18.86 -13.42 -21.84
CA GLY A 28 -18.38 -14.10 -23.02
C GLY A 28 -17.08 -14.85 -22.79
N GLY A 29 -17.10 -16.11 -23.14
CA GLY A 29 -16.02 -16.97 -23.61
C GLY A 29 -14.72 -17.10 -22.83
N SER A 30 -14.57 -16.57 -21.62
CA SER A 30 -13.33 -16.69 -20.85
C SER A 30 -13.43 -17.77 -19.76
N SER A 31 -12.35 -18.51 -19.56
CA SER A 31 -12.28 -19.56 -18.53
C SER A 31 -12.30 -18.94 -17.13
N PHE A 32 -12.65 -19.72 -16.10
CA PHE A 32 -12.65 -19.27 -14.70
C PHE A 32 -11.30 -18.64 -14.26
N LYS A 33 -10.20 -19.06 -14.85
CA LYS A 33 -8.87 -18.45 -14.64
C LYS A 33 -8.83 -17.00 -15.13
N ASP A 34 -9.42 -16.72 -16.29
CA ASP A 34 -9.38 -15.40 -16.90
C ASP A 34 -10.26 -14.39 -16.15
N SER A 35 -11.43 -14.83 -15.62
CA SER A 35 -12.32 -13.95 -14.85
C SER A 35 -11.78 -13.56 -13.46
N VAL A 36 -10.95 -14.42 -12.87
CA VAL A 36 -10.28 -14.08 -11.57
C VAL A 36 -9.09 -13.17 -11.82
N SER A 37 -8.36 -13.34 -12.92
CA SER A 37 -7.22 -12.49 -13.29
C SER A 37 -7.66 -11.09 -13.72
N GLU A 38 -8.79 -10.95 -14.42
CA GLU A 38 -9.31 -9.64 -14.84
C GLU A 38 -9.91 -8.82 -13.67
N GLU A 39 -10.58 -9.44 -12.71
CA GLU A 39 -11.24 -8.73 -11.61
C GLU A 39 -10.28 -8.35 -10.47
N TYR A 40 -9.16 -9.07 -10.28
CA TYR A 40 -8.29 -8.90 -9.10
C TYR A 40 -6.78 -8.89 -9.38
N GLY A 41 -6.36 -9.01 -10.64
CA GLY A 41 -4.94 -9.01 -10.99
C GLY A 41 -4.17 -10.05 -10.14
N THR A 42 -4.48 -11.34 -10.33
CA THR A 42 -3.75 -12.44 -9.66
C THR A 42 -2.31 -12.59 -10.17
N ASP A 43 -1.83 -11.61 -10.91
CA ASP A 43 -0.50 -11.61 -11.52
C ASP A 43 0.61 -11.18 -10.55
N SER A 44 0.45 -11.31 -9.23
CA SER A 44 1.56 -10.99 -8.34
C SER A 44 2.75 -11.93 -8.52
N ALA A 45 2.49 -13.22 -8.83
CA ALA A 45 3.55 -14.19 -9.09
C ALA A 45 4.26 -13.98 -10.44
N THR A 46 3.60 -13.33 -11.41
CA THR A 46 4.17 -13.03 -12.74
C THR A 46 4.73 -11.61 -12.85
N VAL A 47 4.47 -10.75 -11.87
CA VAL A 47 4.86 -9.34 -11.90
C VAL A 47 6.36 -9.13 -11.70
N PHE A 48 7.00 -10.05 -10.99
CA PHE A 48 8.43 -9.96 -10.72
C PHE A 48 9.10 -11.27 -11.13
N ASP A 49 9.92 -11.20 -12.16
CA ASP A 49 10.78 -12.31 -12.54
C ASP A 49 11.71 -12.63 -11.34
N GLU A 50 11.68 -13.86 -10.85
CA GLU A 50 12.49 -14.27 -9.68
C GLU A 50 13.98 -14.09 -9.93
N ASP A 51 14.39 -14.00 -11.20
CA ASP A 51 15.77 -13.95 -11.65
C ASP A 51 16.37 -12.54 -11.78
N VAL A 52 15.63 -11.47 -11.49
CA VAL A 52 16.19 -10.10 -11.58
C VAL A 52 17.11 -9.83 -10.39
N LEU A 53 18.35 -10.26 -10.52
CA LEU A 53 19.41 -10.02 -9.52
C LEU A 53 20.10 -8.66 -9.68
N SER A 54 19.86 -7.95 -10.80
CA SER A 54 20.54 -6.70 -11.12
C SER A 54 19.85 -5.94 -12.26
N ASP A 55 19.87 -4.61 -12.20
CA ASP A 55 19.39 -3.74 -13.28
C ASP A 55 20.41 -3.56 -14.43
N SER A 56 21.61 -4.12 -14.28
CA SER A 56 22.69 -3.99 -15.27
C SER A 56 22.44 -4.79 -16.56
N THR A 57 21.55 -5.78 -16.53
CA THR A 57 21.20 -6.64 -17.66
C THR A 57 20.10 -6.04 -18.54
N THR A 58 19.40 -5.02 -18.05
CA THR A 58 18.28 -4.40 -18.76
C THR A 58 18.75 -3.73 -20.06
N LYS A 59 18.09 -4.03 -21.18
CA LYS A 59 18.43 -3.46 -22.48
C LYS A 59 18.00 -1.99 -22.55
N PRO A 60 18.90 -1.06 -22.90
CA PRO A 60 18.54 0.35 -23.00
C PRO A 60 17.59 0.61 -24.17
N LEU A 61 16.63 1.51 -23.96
CA LEU A 61 15.70 2.01 -24.95
C LEU A 61 16.13 3.41 -25.45
N PHE A 62 15.57 3.84 -26.57
CA PHE A 62 15.90 5.11 -27.20
C PHE A 62 14.79 6.15 -26.95
N ILE A 63 15.19 7.40 -26.79
CA ILE A 63 14.32 8.57 -26.63
C ILE A 63 14.79 9.70 -27.55
N LYS A 64 13.91 10.65 -27.89
CA LYS A 64 14.19 11.79 -28.76
C LYS A 64 14.85 11.38 -30.10
N ASP A 65 14.11 10.62 -30.89
CA ASP A 65 14.57 10.18 -32.24
C ASP A 65 15.96 9.50 -32.21
N LYS A 66 16.23 8.72 -31.16
CA LYS A 66 17.50 8.00 -30.91
C LYS A 66 18.69 8.87 -30.50
N GLU A 67 18.47 10.11 -30.09
CA GLU A 67 19.54 10.98 -29.57
C GLU A 67 20.13 10.44 -28.28
N TYR A 68 19.25 9.90 -27.39
CA TYR A 68 19.63 9.38 -26.08
C TYR A 68 19.23 7.92 -25.89
N LYS A 69 20.01 7.22 -25.06
CA LYS A 69 19.68 5.88 -24.57
C LYS A 69 19.33 5.97 -23.10
N TYR A 70 18.19 5.42 -22.70
CA TYR A 70 17.79 5.34 -21.31
C TYR A 70 17.59 3.90 -20.87
N ILE A 71 17.66 3.65 -19.57
CA ILE A 71 17.41 2.35 -18.96
C ILE A 71 15.94 2.32 -18.53
N PRO A 72 15.14 1.36 -19.02
CA PRO A 72 13.76 1.19 -18.58
C PRO A 72 13.71 0.77 -17.11
N TYR A 73 12.65 1.18 -16.42
CA TYR A 73 12.43 0.82 -15.03
C TYR A 73 11.55 -0.44 -14.94
N GLY A 74 12.19 -1.59 -14.79
CA GLY A 74 11.57 -2.91 -14.94
C GLY A 74 11.58 -3.37 -16.40
N ASP A 75 11.07 -4.56 -16.65
CA ASP A 75 11.15 -5.21 -17.96
C ASP A 75 10.38 -4.46 -19.05
N ASP A 76 9.16 -4.03 -18.72
CA ASP A 76 8.26 -3.30 -19.61
C ASP A 76 8.24 -1.79 -19.38
N ASP A 77 9.21 -1.27 -18.64
CA ASP A 77 9.30 0.15 -18.23
C ASP A 77 8.11 0.66 -17.39
N ASP A 78 7.36 -0.23 -16.76
CA ASP A 78 6.12 0.05 -16.03
C ASP A 78 6.19 -0.24 -14.52
N MET A 79 7.37 -0.58 -13.99
CA MET A 79 7.56 -0.93 -12.57
C MET A 79 6.94 0.09 -11.60
N PRO A 80 7.07 1.43 -11.79
CA PRO A 80 6.44 2.40 -10.89
C PRO A 80 4.92 2.29 -10.87
N ALA A 81 4.30 2.05 -12.02
CA ALA A 81 2.85 1.87 -12.13
C ALA A 81 2.39 0.55 -11.48
N LYS A 82 3.14 -0.53 -11.70
CA LYS A 82 2.92 -1.84 -11.06
C LYS A 82 2.98 -1.71 -9.53
N LEU A 83 4.00 -1.08 -8.97
CA LEU A 83 4.16 -0.90 -7.53
C LEU A 83 3.00 -0.10 -6.92
N ARG A 84 2.62 1.04 -7.51
CA ARG A 84 1.49 1.83 -7.03
C ARG A 84 0.19 1.03 -7.02
N ARG A 85 -0.07 0.26 -8.08
CA ARG A 85 -1.26 -0.58 -8.18
C ARG A 85 -1.26 -1.69 -7.12
N LEU A 86 -0.15 -2.40 -6.92
CA LEU A 86 -0.05 -3.48 -5.95
C LEU A 86 -0.19 -2.99 -4.51
N ILE A 87 0.51 -1.92 -4.13
CA ILE A 87 0.42 -1.33 -2.79
C ILE A 87 -1.00 -0.82 -2.53
N GLY A 88 -1.59 -0.12 -3.49
CA GLY A 88 -2.94 0.44 -3.38
C GLY A 88 -4.06 -0.60 -3.37
N ALA A 89 -3.80 -1.83 -3.85
CA ALA A 89 -4.81 -2.88 -3.94
C ALA A 89 -5.02 -3.68 -2.64
N SER A 90 -4.27 -3.42 -1.57
CA SER A 90 -4.44 -4.05 -0.25
C SER A 90 -4.55 -2.98 0.84
N MET A 91 -5.51 -3.14 1.75
CA MET A 91 -5.69 -2.22 2.89
C MET A 91 -4.46 -2.18 3.79
N VAL A 92 -3.85 -3.34 4.04
CA VAL A 92 -2.68 -3.46 4.93
C VAL A 92 -1.46 -2.81 4.32
N THR A 93 -1.17 -3.08 3.04
CA THR A 93 0.00 -2.49 2.36
C THR A 93 -0.18 -1.00 2.14
N SER A 94 -1.38 -0.54 1.80
CA SER A 94 -1.69 0.89 1.63
C SER A 94 -1.53 1.66 2.93
N GLN A 95 -2.12 1.17 4.02
CA GLN A 95 -2.03 1.83 5.33
C GLN A 95 -0.62 1.74 5.93
N GLY A 96 0.04 0.60 5.76
CA GLY A 96 1.42 0.42 6.21
C GLY A 96 2.39 1.36 5.49
N MET A 97 2.25 1.51 4.17
CA MET A 97 3.04 2.46 3.37
C MET A 97 2.75 3.91 3.78
N ALA A 98 1.48 4.28 3.98
CA ALA A 98 1.11 5.62 4.42
C ALA A 98 1.74 5.95 5.79
N PHE A 99 1.70 5.00 6.74
CA PHE A 99 2.36 5.18 8.03
C PHE A 99 3.88 5.32 7.89
N ASP A 100 4.50 4.49 7.05
CA ASP A 100 5.95 4.51 6.83
C ASP A 100 6.42 5.85 6.23
N ILE A 101 5.67 6.40 5.27
CA ILE A 101 5.91 7.73 4.69
C ILE A 101 5.80 8.82 5.74
N ILE A 102 4.74 8.81 6.56
CA ILE A 102 4.53 9.82 7.62
C ILE A 102 5.63 9.72 8.69
N ALA A 103 6.03 8.50 9.05
CA ALA A 103 7.13 8.28 9.99
C ALA A 103 8.47 8.79 9.43
N CYS A 104 8.72 8.60 8.13
CA CYS A 104 9.89 9.13 7.43
C CYS A 104 9.84 10.65 7.29
N TYR A 105 8.69 11.25 7.09
CA TYR A 105 8.57 12.71 7.06
C TYR A 105 8.92 13.32 8.43
N GLY A 106 8.56 12.67 9.54
CA GLY A 106 8.84 13.14 10.89
C GLY A 106 8.19 14.50 11.17
N GLN A 107 8.97 15.47 11.64
CA GLN A 107 8.54 16.87 11.79
C GLN A 107 8.79 17.71 10.52
N GLY A 108 9.23 17.08 9.44
CA GLY A 108 9.62 17.76 8.22
C GLY A 108 11.05 18.34 8.29
N ILE A 109 11.50 18.82 7.15
CA ILE A 109 12.83 19.41 7.00
C ILE A 109 12.82 20.86 7.42
N ARG A 110 13.87 21.29 8.13
CA ARG A 110 14.07 22.70 8.51
C ARG A 110 15.53 23.11 8.41
N PHE A 111 15.75 24.38 8.17
CA PHE A 111 17.05 25.00 8.32
C PHE A 111 17.19 25.52 9.74
N VAL A 112 18.30 25.26 10.38
CA VAL A 112 18.57 25.63 11.76
C VAL A 112 19.96 26.23 11.90
N ASN A 113 20.20 27.03 12.92
CA ASN A 113 21.54 27.48 13.28
C ASN A 113 22.41 26.27 13.60
N ARG A 114 23.67 26.32 13.17
CA ARG A 114 24.59 25.20 13.34
C ARG A 114 24.96 24.97 14.80
N ASP A 115 25.12 26.06 15.57
CA ASP A 115 25.68 26.02 16.93
C ASP A 115 24.65 25.56 17.97
N ASP A 116 23.44 26.10 17.92
CA ASP A 116 22.40 25.91 18.93
C ASP A 116 21.13 25.20 18.40
N LYS A 117 21.11 24.87 17.09
CA LYS A 117 19.96 24.31 16.40
C LYS A 117 18.65 25.12 16.52
N SER A 118 18.78 26.39 16.89
CA SER A 118 17.62 27.31 16.91
C SER A 118 17.12 27.61 15.51
N ASP A 119 15.89 28.07 15.41
CA ASP A 119 15.27 28.42 14.14
C ASP A 119 15.98 29.58 13.44
N VAL A 120 16.08 29.49 12.12
CA VAL A 120 16.69 30.50 11.28
C VAL A 120 15.92 31.80 11.36
N THR A 121 16.61 32.90 11.67
CA THR A 121 16.06 34.26 11.69
C THR A 121 16.33 35.04 10.40
N ASP A 122 17.27 34.57 9.55
CA ASP A 122 17.66 35.24 8.31
C ASP A 122 16.49 35.38 7.33
N PRO A 123 16.14 36.62 6.92
CA PRO A 123 15.02 36.87 6.01
C PRO A 123 15.18 36.23 4.62
N GLU A 124 16.42 36.09 4.14
CA GLU A 124 16.69 35.50 2.84
C GLU A 124 16.33 34.02 2.84
N ILE A 125 16.78 33.28 3.84
CA ILE A 125 16.50 31.85 3.99
C ILE A 125 15.02 31.61 4.23
N ARG A 126 14.38 32.38 5.11
CA ARG A 126 12.93 32.28 5.35
C ARG A 126 12.13 32.49 4.06
N ARG A 127 12.53 33.47 3.24
CA ARG A 127 11.90 33.73 1.93
C ARG A 127 12.12 32.56 0.98
N PHE A 128 13.32 31.98 0.96
CA PHE A 128 13.62 30.78 0.17
C PHE A 128 12.71 29.62 0.59
N CYS A 129 12.61 29.34 1.89
CA CYS A 129 11.75 28.26 2.42
C CYS A 129 10.28 28.44 2.03
N MET A 130 9.74 29.68 2.17
CA MET A 130 8.36 29.98 1.79
C MET A 130 8.10 29.82 0.29
N ARG A 131 9.00 30.35 -0.56
CA ARG A 131 8.82 30.31 -2.02
C ARG A 131 8.93 28.91 -2.61
N ASN A 132 9.59 28.01 -1.92
CA ASN A 132 9.83 26.66 -2.37
C ASN A 132 8.98 25.62 -1.65
N SER A 133 8.07 26.04 -0.73
CA SER A 133 7.23 25.12 0.04
C SER A 133 8.03 23.93 0.54
N ILE A 134 9.14 24.16 1.26
CA ILE A 134 10.14 23.12 1.57
C ILE A 134 9.56 21.90 2.26
N HIS A 135 8.51 22.07 3.09
CA HIS A 135 7.85 20.97 3.76
C HIS A 135 7.06 20.08 2.80
N GLU A 136 6.38 20.68 1.82
CA GLU A 136 5.65 19.97 0.77
C GLU A 136 6.62 19.21 -0.13
N CYS A 137 7.67 19.89 -0.60
CA CYS A 137 8.74 19.26 -1.39
C CYS A 137 9.39 18.08 -0.64
N TYR A 138 9.63 18.23 0.66
CA TYR A 138 10.20 17.15 1.47
C TYR A 138 9.22 15.99 1.69
N MET A 139 7.91 16.26 1.80
CA MET A 139 6.88 15.22 1.87
C MET A 139 6.80 14.41 0.57
N GLU A 140 6.90 15.09 -0.58
CA GLU A 140 6.97 14.43 -1.89
C GLU A 140 8.24 13.56 -2.00
N GLN A 141 9.40 14.08 -1.55
CA GLN A 141 10.65 13.30 -1.50
C GLN A 141 10.52 12.07 -0.59
N ALA A 142 9.91 12.20 0.59
CA ALA A 142 9.70 11.08 1.51
C ALA A 142 8.76 10.03 0.92
N THR A 143 7.72 10.46 0.21
CA THR A 143 6.79 9.57 -0.48
C THR A 143 7.51 8.73 -1.52
N ASP A 144 8.23 9.34 -2.44
CA ASP A 144 8.94 8.63 -3.49
C ASP A 144 10.10 7.78 -2.93
N MET A 145 10.80 8.28 -1.91
CA MET A 145 11.84 7.52 -1.24
C MET A 145 11.32 6.21 -0.65
N LYS A 146 10.12 6.20 -0.09
CA LYS A 146 9.52 4.99 0.48
C LYS A 146 8.93 4.05 -0.58
N TYR A 147 8.38 4.60 -1.66
CA TYR A 147 7.87 3.78 -2.76
C TYR A 147 8.99 3.16 -3.61
N TYR A 148 10.02 3.93 -3.94
CA TYR A 148 10.99 3.57 -4.98
C TYR A 148 12.43 3.45 -4.48
N PHE A 149 12.70 3.80 -3.22
CA PHE A 149 14.04 3.88 -2.62
C PHE A 149 14.97 4.89 -3.30
N PHE A 150 14.42 5.78 -4.11
CA PHE A 150 15.15 6.94 -4.63
C PHE A 150 14.17 8.09 -4.89
N THR A 151 14.72 9.29 -4.96
CA THR A 151 13.99 10.50 -5.25
C THR A 151 14.86 11.43 -6.09
N VAL A 152 14.23 12.22 -6.95
CA VAL A 152 14.89 13.14 -7.85
C VAL A 152 14.46 14.57 -7.52
N THR A 153 15.43 15.42 -7.27
CA THR A 153 15.21 16.83 -6.95
C THR A 153 15.81 17.72 -8.03
N GLU A 154 15.01 18.60 -8.64
CA GLU A 154 15.47 19.63 -9.57
C GLU A 154 15.84 20.88 -8.79
N ILE A 155 17.05 21.39 -9.03
CA ILE A 155 17.50 22.71 -8.58
C ILE A 155 17.58 23.68 -9.76
N ILE A 156 17.15 24.92 -9.52
CA ILE A 156 17.14 25.96 -10.55
C ILE A 156 17.96 27.15 -10.09
N LEU A 157 18.96 27.50 -10.91
CA LEU A 157 19.86 28.60 -10.67
C LEU A 157 19.23 29.96 -11.04
N SER A 158 19.68 31.03 -10.39
CA SER A 158 19.41 32.41 -10.77
C SER A 158 19.92 32.72 -12.19
N GLY A 159 19.49 33.85 -12.76
CA GLY A 159 19.91 34.26 -14.10
C GLY A 159 21.41 34.44 -14.26
N ASP A 160 22.08 34.86 -13.19
CA ASP A 160 23.54 35.03 -13.10
C ASP A 160 24.28 33.79 -12.60
N GLN A 161 23.53 32.68 -12.40
CA GLN A 161 24.00 31.38 -11.88
C GLN A 161 24.71 31.46 -10.50
N LYS A 162 24.54 32.53 -9.73
CA LYS A 162 25.23 32.69 -8.44
C LYS A 162 24.53 32.02 -7.28
N LYS A 163 23.21 31.85 -7.34
CA LYS A 163 22.40 31.24 -6.29
C LYS A 163 21.44 30.21 -6.85
N ILE A 164 21.13 29.21 -6.06
CA ILE A 164 19.98 28.32 -6.25
C ILE A 164 18.77 29.04 -5.71
N VAL A 165 17.81 29.36 -6.57
CA VAL A 165 16.62 30.16 -6.23
C VAL A 165 15.36 29.34 -6.12
N GLN A 166 15.33 28.16 -6.76
CA GLN A 166 14.18 27.28 -6.74
C GLN A 166 14.62 25.80 -6.61
N VAL A 167 13.83 25.05 -5.87
CA VAL A 167 13.92 23.61 -5.73
C VAL A 167 12.55 23.01 -6.05
N ARG A 168 12.53 21.88 -6.72
CA ARG A 168 11.33 21.12 -7.06
C ARG A 168 11.58 19.64 -6.90
N HIS A 169 10.59 18.94 -6.40
CA HIS A 169 10.58 17.49 -6.51
C HIS A 169 10.14 17.11 -7.94
N LEU A 170 10.81 16.12 -8.51
CA LEU A 170 10.38 15.48 -9.75
C LEU A 170 9.84 14.11 -9.37
N GLU A 171 8.55 13.89 -9.60
CA GLU A 171 7.92 12.62 -9.30
C GLU A 171 8.71 11.47 -9.93
N THR A 172 9.21 10.59 -9.09
CA THR A 172 10.15 9.51 -9.47
C THR A 172 9.55 8.54 -10.48
N CYS A 173 8.23 8.36 -10.45
CA CYS A 173 7.52 7.52 -11.40
C CYS A 173 7.64 8.00 -12.87
N TYR A 174 7.89 9.29 -13.06
CA TYR A 174 8.09 9.92 -14.37
C TYR A 174 9.57 10.12 -14.71
N CYS A 175 10.49 9.60 -13.91
CA CYS A 175 11.92 9.73 -14.11
C CYS A 175 12.52 8.46 -14.73
N ARG A 176 13.41 8.62 -15.72
CA ARG A 176 14.24 7.53 -16.25
C ARG A 176 15.68 7.99 -16.38
N PHE A 177 16.63 7.10 -16.10
CA PHE A 177 18.05 7.42 -16.15
C PHE A 177 18.65 7.12 -17.51
N GLU A 178 19.53 8.01 -17.97
CA GLU A 178 20.35 7.75 -19.14
C GLU A 178 21.29 6.57 -18.89
N GLN A 179 21.59 5.81 -19.93
CA GLN A 179 22.59 4.75 -19.85
C GLN A 179 23.95 5.35 -19.45
N ALA A 180 24.55 4.84 -18.38
CA ALA A 180 25.82 5.34 -17.88
C ALA A 180 26.92 5.22 -18.92
N ARG A 181 27.70 6.28 -19.08
CA ARG A 181 28.91 6.33 -19.88
C ARG A 181 30.12 6.53 -18.97
N ASN A 182 31.13 5.69 -19.11
CA ASN A 182 32.33 5.75 -18.26
C ASN A 182 32.02 5.81 -16.75
N GLY A 183 30.95 5.09 -16.34
CA GLY A 183 30.57 5.05 -14.95
C GLY A 183 29.67 6.20 -14.46
N LYS A 184 29.41 7.22 -15.28
CA LYS A 184 28.59 8.39 -14.94
C LYS A 184 27.27 8.37 -15.71
N ILE A 185 26.18 8.71 -15.04
CA ILE A 185 24.85 8.97 -15.63
C ILE A 185 24.79 10.48 -15.86
N GLU A 186 24.59 10.92 -17.10
CA GLU A 186 24.66 12.34 -17.43
C GLU A 186 23.31 13.05 -17.38
N HIS A 187 22.21 12.33 -17.67
CA HIS A 187 20.86 12.90 -17.68
C HIS A 187 19.85 12.05 -16.97
N VAL A 188 18.82 12.71 -16.48
CA VAL A 188 17.54 12.14 -16.08
C VAL A 188 16.48 12.66 -17.06
N PHE A 189 15.66 11.76 -17.59
CA PHE A 189 14.54 12.10 -18.46
C PHE A 189 13.27 12.19 -17.62
N TYR A 190 12.58 13.31 -17.71
CA TYR A 190 11.31 13.53 -17.06
C TYR A 190 10.19 13.57 -18.10
N GLY A 191 9.22 12.67 -17.98
CA GLY A 191 8.11 12.54 -18.92
C GLY A 191 7.14 11.44 -18.51
N ASP A 192 6.02 11.30 -19.23
CA ASP A 192 5.05 10.25 -18.96
C ASP A 192 5.47 8.95 -19.65
N PHE A 193 6.01 8.03 -18.86
CA PHE A 193 6.44 6.68 -19.26
C PHE A 193 5.39 5.61 -18.97
N ASN A 194 4.15 5.97 -18.65
CA ASN A 194 3.10 5.00 -18.31
C ASN A 194 2.62 4.17 -19.52
N ASP A 195 2.82 4.69 -20.73
CA ASP A 195 2.64 3.92 -21.94
C ASP A 195 3.98 3.30 -22.35
N SER A 196 3.99 2.04 -22.77
CA SER A 196 5.17 1.27 -23.21
C SER A 196 6.00 1.94 -24.33
N THR A 197 5.55 3.05 -24.84
CA THR A 197 6.25 3.89 -25.82
C THR A 197 6.95 5.05 -25.11
N PRO A 198 8.24 5.30 -25.38
CA PRO A 198 8.93 6.46 -24.81
C PRO A 198 8.17 7.74 -25.14
N PRO A 199 7.94 8.62 -24.17
CA PRO A 199 7.17 9.84 -24.40
C PRO A 199 7.90 10.78 -25.33
N LYS A 200 7.21 11.29 -26.35
CA LYS A 200 7.76 12.25 -27.32
C LYS A 200 8.24 13.55 -26.67
N ASN A 201 7.64 13.92 -25.53
CA ASN A 201 7.87 15.19 -24.83
C ASN A 201 8.77 15.05 -23.60
N ALA A 202 9.54 13.98 -23.47
CA ALA A 202 10.44 13.83 -22.34
C ALA A 202 11.52 14.93 -22.33
N VAL A 203 11.69 15.54 -21.17
CA VAL A 203 12.69 16.58 -20.94
C VAL A 203 13.95 15.93 -20.39
N ALA A 204 15.09 16.13 -21.06
CA ALA A 204 16.39 15.73 -20.55
C ALA A 204 16.89 16.81 -19.59
N ILE A 205 17.13 16.44 -18.34
CA ILE A 205 17.65 17.31 -17.28
C ILE A 205 19.05 16.83 -16.93
N PRO A 206 20.07 17.69 -17.00
CA PRO A 206 21.42 17.31 -16.60
C PRO A 206 21.46 16.82 -15.16
N LEU A 207 21.98 15.61 -14.94
CA LEU A 207 22.13 15.00 -13.64
C LEU A 207 23.51 15.35 -13.08
N LEU A 208 23.54 15.86 -11.86
CA LEU A 208 24.77 16.06 -11.10
C LEU A 208 25.32 14.73 -10.60
N ASP A 209 26.62 14.69 -10.33
CA ASP A 209 27.27 13.49 -9.82
C ASP A 209 26.57 13.00 -8.54
N ILE A 210 26.28 11.70 -8.48
CA ILE A 210 25.50 11.12 -7.38
C ILE A 210 26.24 11.21 -6.05
N TYR A 211 27.57 11.17 -6.08
CA TYR A 211 28.40 11.18 -4.87
C TYR A 211 28.85 12.59 -4.49
N ASP A 212 29.18 13.44 -5.49
CA ASP A 212 29.60 14.82 -5.25
C ASP A 212 28.83 15.80 -6.13
N PRO A 213 27.53 16.03 -5.85
CA PRO A 213 26.71 16.94 -6.65
C PRO A 213 27.17 18.41 -6.56
N LEU A 214 27.72 18.84 -5.42
CA LEU A 214 28.21 20.21 -5.26
C LEU A 214 29.47 20.45 -6.09
N GLY A 215 30.46 19.58 -5.98
CA GLY A 215 31.71 19.70 -6.77
C GLY A 215 31.44 19.63 -8.27
N ASP A 216 30.58 18.68 -8.73
CA ASP A 216 30.21 18.59 -10.15
C ASP A 216 29.49 19.86 -10.65
N LEU A 217 28.62 20.47 -9.82
CA LEU A 217 27.97 21.74 -10.15
C LEU A 217 28.98 22.87 -10.30
N LEU A 218 29.92 23.01 -9.37
CA LEU A 218 30.97 24.05 -9.41
C LEU A 218 31.89 23.88 -10.62
N VAL A 219 32.25 22.65 -10.96
CA VAL A 219 33.04 22.32 -12.14
C VAL A 219 32.30 22.68 -13.43
N ARG A 220 31.03 22.33 -13.55
CA ARG A 220 30.21 22.67 -14.75
C ARG A 220 29.98 24.18 -14.90
N LEU A 221 29.98 24.92 -13.80
CA LEU A 221 29.90 26.37 -13.82
C LEU A 221 31.24 27.05 -14.01
N GLY A 222 32.32 26.29 -14.22
CA GLY A 222 33.69 26.84 -14.42
C GLY A 222 34.25 27.54 -13.18
N ARG A 223 33.76 27.21 -11.97
CA ARG A 223 34.24 27.81 -10.70
C ARG A 223 35.38 27.02 -10.10
N ASP A 224 35.32 25.69 -10.24
CA ASP A 224 36.35 24.76 -9.79
C ASP A 224 36.96 23.99 -10.96
N PRO A 225 38.23 23.61 -10.88
CA PRO A 225 38.86 22.78 -11.90
C PRO A 225 38.29 21.35 -11.87
N ASP A 226 38.13 20.75 -13.05
CA ASP A 226 37.75 19.34 -13.15
C ASP A 226 38.80 18.45 -12.44
N PRO A 227 38.43 17.66 -11.45
CA PRO A 227 39.39 16.81 -10.71
C PRO A 227 40.17 15.83 -11.58
N ARG A 228 39.63 15.46 -12.75
CA ARG A 228 40.27 14.51 -13.71
C ARG A 228 41.30 15.15 -14.58
N THR A 229 41.03 16.39 -15.01
CA THR A 229 41.88 17.07 -15.99
C THR A 229 42.70 18.22 -15.41
N GLY A 230 42.35 18.67 -14.18
CA GLY A 230 42.96 19.84 -13.52
C GLY A 230 42.67 21.18 -14.22
N LYS A 231 41.75 21.19 -15.22
CA LYS A 231 41.42 22.39 -16.01
C LYS A 231 40.04 22.92 -15.67
N LEU A 232 39.88 24.23 -15.70
CA LEU A 232 38.59 24.87 -15.66
C LEU A 232 37.83 24.59 -16.96
N LEU A 233 36.57 24.15 -16.83
CA LEU A 233 35.69 23.96 -17.98
C LEU A 233 35.04 25.28 -18.41
N THR A 234 34.63 25.36 -19.65
CA THR A 234 33.76 26.45 -20.11
C THR A 234 32.42 26.37 -19.38
N PRO A 235 31.97 27.46 -18.72
CA PRO A 235 30.72 27.44 -17.98
C PRO A 235 29.53 27.02 -18.83
N THR A 236 28.73 26.09 -18.32
CA THR A 236 27.47 25.68 -18.97
C THR A 236 26.46 26.82 -18.96
N LYS A 237 25.59 26.84 -19.96
CA LYS A 237 24.42 27.74 -19.99
C LYS A 237 23.21 27.17 -19.27
N ASP A 238 23.29 25.92 -18.86
CA ASP A 238 22.20 25.25 -18.14
C ASP A 238 21.96 25.90 -16.78
N ARG A 239 20.71 26.01 -16.45
CA ARG A 239 20.27 26.59 -15.16
C ARG A 239 19.48 25.58 -14.31
N LYS A 240 19.18 24.42 -14.87
CA LYS A 240 18.43 23.36 -14.23
C LYS A 240 19.30 22.14 -14.12
N PHE A 241 19.35 21.56 -12.95
CA PHE A 241 20.09 20.33 -12.67
C PHE A 241 19.29 19.41 -11.76
N ALA A 242 19.44 18.12 -11.95
CA ALA A 242 18.84 17.11 -11.11
C ALA A 242 19.86 16.59 -10.08
N ILE A 243 19.39 16.35 -8.86
CA ILE A 243 20.13 15.66 -7.79
C ILE A 243 19.36 14.41 -7.45
N VAL A 244 20.01 13.26 -7.44
CA VAL A 244 19.42 11.99 -7.07
C VAL A 244 19.84 11.60 -5.65
N CYS A 245 18.85 11.27 -4.84
CA CYS A 245 19.00 10.61 -3.56
C CYS A 245 18.55 9.18 -3.70
N ARG A 246 19.38 8.20 -3.35
CA ARG A 246 18.99 6.79 -3.47
C ARG A 246 19.52 5.95 -2.31
N MET A 247 18.72 5.01 -1.87
CA MET A 247 19.15 3.95 -0.96
C MET A 247 20.02 2.95 -1.72
N PRO A 248 21.15 2.50 -1.14
CA PRO A 248 21.99 1.51 -1.78
C PRO A 248 21.31 0.14 -1.78
N THR A 249 21.23 -0.47 -2.97
CA THR A 249 20.82 -1.87 -3.13
C THR A 249 21.88 -2.60 -3.94
N PRO A 250 22.50 -3.67 -3.42
CA PRO A 250 23.51 -4.43 -4.16
C PRO A 250 22.99 -4.91 -5.51
N GLY A 251 23.80 -4.75 -6.56
CA GLY A 251 23.44 -5.13 -7.93
C GLY A 251 22.54 -4.15 -8.69
N PHE A 252 21.95 -3.15 -8.04
CA PHE A 252 21.04 -2.18 -8.65
C PHE A 252 21.69 -0.80 -8.76
N ARG A 253 22.15 -0.48 -9.96
CA ARG A 253 22.89 0.74 -10.25
C ARG A 253 21.98 1.93 -10.56
N TYR A 254 20.91 1.69 -11.29
CA TYR A 254 19.98 2.74 -11.76
C TYR A 254 18.81 2.88 -10.80
N TYR A 255 18.07 1.81 -10.57
CA TYR A 255 16.85 1.80 -9.78
C TYR A 255 17.01 0.89 -8.58
N PRO A 256 17.12 1.42 -7.35
CA PRO A 256 17.17 0.59 -6.15
C PRO A 256 15.97 -0.33 -6.04
N LEU A 257 16.17 -1.50 -5.45
CA LEU A 257 15.10 -2.45 -5.18
C LEU A 257 14.59 -2.24 -3.75
N PRO A 258 13.35 -1.76 -3.56
CA PRO A 258 12.75 -1.62 -2.24
C PRO A 258 12.63 -2.96 -1.51
N TYR A 259 13.04 -3.03 -0.24
CA TYR A 259 13.06 -4.29 0.52
C TYR A 259 11.67 -4.90 0.69
N TYR A 260 10.62 -4.06 0.77
CA TYR A 260 9.25 -4.53 0.89
C TYR A 260 8.74 -5.30 -0.34
N MET A 261 9.45 -5.25 -1.47
CA MET A 261 9.05 -6.01 -2.67
C MET A 261 9.05 -7.53 -2.46
N SER A 262 9.69 -8.02 -1.39
CA SER A 262 9.63 -9.42 -0.97
C SER A 262 8.19 -9.91 -0.77
N ILE A 263 7.27 -9.05 -0.32
CA ILE A 263 5.85 -9.44 -0.11
C ILE A 263 5.13 -9.91 -1.37
N PHE A 264 5.61 -9.49 -2.53
CA PHE A 264 5.04 -9.91 -3.82
C PHE A 264 5.67 -11.20 -4.38
N ARG A 265 6.69 -11.74 -3.70
CA ARG A 265 7.42 -12.93 -4.09
C ARG A 265 7.21 -14.12 -3.15
N ASP A 266 6.94 -13.87 -1.87
CA ASP A 266 6.77 -14.89 -0.83
C ASP A 266 5.32 -15.39 -0.66
N HIS A 267 4.42 -15.00 -1.59
CA HIS A 267 3.02 -15.40 -1.66
C HIS A 267 2.09 -14.89 -0.54
N TRP A 268 2.58 -14.20 0.50
CA TRP A 268 1.72 -13.69 1.56
C TRP A 268 0.72 -12.64 1.08
N TYR A 269 1.10 -11.85 0.09
CA TYR A 269 0.19 -10.91 -0.56
C TYR A 269 -0.97 -11.62 -1.28
N ASP A 270 -0.68 -12.72 -1.97
CA ASP A 270 -1.68 -13.52 -2.67
C ASP A 270 -2.61 -14.25 -1.69
N ILE A 271 -2.04 -14.83 -0.63
CA ILE A 271 -2.83 -15.45 0.45
C ILE A 271 -3.80 -14.45 1.05
N TYR A 272 -3.34 -13.23 1.38
CA TYR A 272 -4.19 -12.17 1.88
C TYR A 272 -5.37 -11.86 0.94
N LYS A 273 -5.09 -11.73 -0.36
CA LYS A 273 -6.09 -11.47 -1.41
C LYS A 273 -7.06 -12.63 -1.55
N LEU A 274 -6.56 -13.86 -1.59
CA LEU A 274 -7.37 -15.09 -1.74
C LEU A 274 -8.31 -15.30 -0.56
N ILE A 275 -7.89 -15.00 0.67
CA ILE A 275 -8.75 -15.08 1.85
C ILE A 275 -9.92 -14.09 1.72
N GLY A 276 -9.64 -12.84 1.33
CA GLY A 276 -10.67 -11.83 1.11
C GLY A 276 -11.66 -12.23 0.02
N LEU A 277 -11.15 -12.76 -1.09
CA LEU A 277 -11.93 -13.26 -2.21
C LEU A 277 -12.77 -14.48 -1.82
N GLY A 278 -12.17 -15.45 -1.12
CA GLY A 278 -12.85 -16.63 -0.60
C GLY A 278 -14.01 -16.26 0.33
N LYS A 279 -13.81 -15.33 1.26
CA LYS A 279 -14.87 -14.78 2.13
C LYS A 279 -15.99 -14.10 1.32
N LYS A 280 -15.64 -13.29 0.32
CA LYS A 280 -16.61 -12.65 -0.58
C LYS A 280 -17.50 -13.70 -1.25
N PHE A 281 -16.89 -14.75 -1.84
CA PHE A 281 -17.65 -15.83 -2.48
C PHE A 281 -18.44 -16.68 -1.48
N LEU A 282 -17.87 -16.94 -0.31
CA LEU A 282 -18.62 -17.65 0.74
C LEU A 282 -19.88 -16.88 1.12
N ILE A 283 -19.77 -15.59 1.40
CA ILE A 283 -20.90 -14.73 1.74
C ILE A 283 -21.91 -14.65 0.57
N LYS A 284 -21.43 -14.50 -0.64
CA LYS A 284 -22.27 -14.47 -1.85
C LYS A 284 -23.02 -15.80 -2.06
N ASN A 285 -22.32 -16.93 -1.81
CA ASN A 285 -22.86 -18.27 -1.97
C ASN A 285 -23.62 -18.78 -0.72
N THR A 286 -23.46 -18.14 0.43
CA THR A 286 -24.28 -18.42 1.62
C THR A 286 -25.72 -17.94 1.47
N SER A 287 -26.02 -17.20 0.38
CA SER A 287 -27.39 -17.05 -0.14
C SER A 287 -27.95 -18.34 -0.76
N ALA A 288 -27.16 -19.40 -0.90
CA ALA A 288 -27.63 -20.76 -1.22
C ALA A 288 -28.51 -21.31 -0.08
N PRO A 289 -29.43 -22.20 -0.38
CA PRO A 289 -30.46 -22.65 0.58
C PRO A 289 -29.82 -23.10 1.90
N ARG A 290 -30.11 -22.36 2.96
CA ARG A 290 -29.69 -22.69 4.32
C ARG A 290 -30.52 -23.81 4.93
N VAL A 291 -31.65 -24.06 4.30
CA VAL A 291 -32.69 -24.94 4.84
C VAL A 291 -33.15 -25.88 3.74
N GLN A 292 -33.16 -27.17 4.06
CA GLN A 292 -33.83 -28.19 3.26
C GLN A 292 -35.20 -28.46 3.86
N ILE A 293 -36.25 -28.27 3.08
CA ILE A 293 -37.63 -28.53 3.49
C ILE A 293 -38.10 -29.76 2.78
N GLU A 294 -38.41 -30.84 3.54
CA GLU A 294 -39.01 -32.06 3.03
C GLU A 294 -40.48 -32.07 3.35
N VAL A 295 -41.35 -32.17 2.34
CA VAL A 295 -42.78 -32.24 2.51
C VAL A 295 -43.26 -33.58 1.98
N HIS A 296 -43.99 -34.32 2.77
CA HIS A 296 -44.56 -35.60 2.41
C HIS A 296 -45.65 -35.42 1.33
N ASP A 297 -45.72 -36.32 0.32
CA ASP A 297 -46.65 -36.20 -0.77
C ASP A 297 -48.12 -36.20 -0.31
N ASP A 298 -48.47 -36.94 0.72
CA ASP A 298 -49.81 -36.97 1.32
C ASP A 298 -50.23 -35.58 1.86
N TYR A 299 -49.32 -34.69 2.22
CA TYR A 299 -49.64 -33.33 2.65
C TYR A 299 -50.38 -32.56 1.58
N TRP A 300 -49.87 -32.63 0.33
CA TRP A 300 -50.49 -31.94 -0.78
C TRP A 300 -51.88 -32.51 -1.11
N SER A 301 -52.04 -33.81 -1.02
CA SER A 301 -53.29 -34.49 -1.21
C SER A 301 -54.35 -34.08 -0.16
N ARG A 302 -53.96 -33.92 1.09
CA ARG A 302 -54.83 -33.49 2.19
C ARG A 302 -55.23 -32.01 2.06
N VAL A 303 -54.24 -31.12 1.70
CA VAL A 303 -54.57 -29.70 1.49
C VAL A 303 -55.62 -29.54 0.42
N CYS A 304 -55.46 -30.23 -0.73
CA CYS A 304 -56.44 -30.16 -1.81
C CYS A 304 -57.78 -30.84 -1.45
N ALA A 305 -57.79 -31.91 -0.71
CA ALA A 305 -59.00 -32.60 -0.23
C ALA A 305 -59.80 -31.75 0.74
N ASN A 306 -59.17 -31.08 1.70
CA ASN A 306 -59.84 -30.20 2.64
C ASN A 306 -60.54 -28.99 1.98
N GLU A 307 -60.02 -28.54 0.84
CA GLU A 307 -60.57 -27.44 0.07
C GLU A 307 -61.48 -27.89 -1.08
N ASN A 308 -61.75 -29.23 -1.20
CA ASN A 308 -62.56 -29.84 -2.25
C ASN A 308 -62.12 -29.51 -3.68
N ILE A 309 -60.85 -29.37 -3.92
CA ILE A 309 -60.29 -29.04 -5.23
C ILE A 309 -60.08 -30.33 -6.02
N THR A 310 -60.91 -30.58 -7.03
CA THR A 310 -60.88 -31.75 -7.92
C THR A 310 -60.20 -31.47 -9.26
N ASP A 311 -60.15 -30.23 -9.71
CA ASP A 311 -59.56 -29.80 -10.97
C ASP A 311 -58.02 -29.91 -10.93
N PRO A 312 -57.35 -30.64 -11.84
CA PRO A 312 -55.90 -30.79 -11.84
C PRO A 312 -55.11 -29.48 -11.94
N VAL A 313 -55.63 -28.50 -12.70
CA VAL A 313 -54.95 -27.19 -12.89
C VAL A 313 -55.01 -26.40 -11.61
N LYS A 314 -56.18 -26.27 -11.00
CA LYS A 314 -56.38 -25.56 -9.72
C LYS A 314 -55.62 -26.24 -8.58
N ARG A 315 -55.50 -27.58 -8.63
CA ARG A 315 -54.71 -28.32 -7.67
C ARG A 315 -53.21 -27.99 -7.73
N ALA A 316 -52.67 -27.88 -8.96
CA ALA A 316 -51.27 -27.51 -9.13
C ALA A 316 -50.98 -26.07 -8.68
N GLU A 317 -51.88 -25.14 -9.00
CA GLU A 317 -51.79 -23.73 -8.54
C GLU A 317 -51.80 -23.64 -7.01
N ARG A 318 -52.76 -24.35 -6.38
CA ARG A 318 -52.90 -24.36 -4.92
C ARG A 318 -51.68 -24.94 -4.20
N ILE A 319 -51.09 -26.02 -4.73
CA ILE A 319 -49.85 -26.60 -4.23
C ILE A 319 -48.70 -25.60 -4.33
N LYS A 320 -48.60 -24.91 -5.47
CA LYS A 320 -47.54 -23.90 -5.66
C LYS A 320 -47.67 -22.71 -4.70
N GLU A 321 -48.91 -22.24 -4.44
CA GLU A 321 -49.16 -21.21 -3.43
C GLU A 321 -48.78 -21.65 -2.02
N GLU A 322 -49.04 -22.90 -1.66
CA GLU A 322 -48.71 -23.43 -0.34
C GLU A 322 -47.22 -23.65 -0.17
N GLN A 323 -46.54 -24.09 -1.25
CA GLN A 323 -45.09 -24.17 -1.29
C GLN A 323 -44.46 -22.80 -1.07
N GLN A 324 -44.98 -21.78 -1.75
CA GLN A 324 -44.47 -20.40 -1.60
C GLN A 324 -44.67 -19.90 -0.17
N LYS A 325 -45.82 -20.14 0.46
CA LYS A 325 -46.03 -19.75 1.86
C LYS A 325 -45.08 -20.42 2.85
N ILE A 326 -44.76 -21.71 2.65
CA ILE A 326 -43.79 -22.43 3.46
C ILE A 326 -42.38 -21.80 3.26
N ILE A 327 -42.00 -21.51 2.02
CA ILE A 327 -40.70 -20.88 1.72
C ILE A 327 -40.62 -19.48 2.32
N ASP A 328 -41.64 -18.66 2.13
CA ASP A 328 -41.69 -17.28 2.64
C ASP A 328 -41.63 -17.25 4.18
N PHE A 329 -42.27 -18.23 4.81
CA PHE A 329 -42.24 -18.35 6.27
C PHE A 329 -40.84 -18.73 6.78
N VAL A 330 -40.18 -19.70 6.15
CA VAL A 330 -38.88 -20.22 6.59
C VAL A 330 -37.71 -19.28 6.20
N CYS A 331 -37.81 -18.65 5.03
CA CYS A 331 -36.68 -17.82 4.48
C CYS A 331 -36.94 -16.32 4.61
N GLY A 332 -38.12 -15.87 5.00
CA GLY A 332 -38.45 -14.46 5.12
C GLY A 332 -37.75 -13.79 6.31
N PRO A 333 -37.05 -12.67 6.11
CA PRO A 333 -36.35 -11.95 7.19
C PRO A 333 -37.31 -11.46 8.30
N GLU A 334 -38.58 -11.26 7.94
CA GLU A 334 -39.64 -10.83 8.88
C GLU A 334 -40.07 -11.94 9.85
N ASN A 335 -39.71 -13.18 9.54
CA ASN A 335 -40.09 -14.37 10.32
C ASN A 335 -38.96 -14.93 11.18
N ALA A 336 -37.82 -14.23 11.22
CA ALA A 336 -36.69 -14.62 12.06
C ALA A 336 -37.11 -14.71 13.54
N GLY A 337 -36.96 -15.91 14.13
CA GLY A 337 -37.35 -16.17 15.55
C GLY A 337 -38.82 -16.53 15.76
N LYS A 338 -39.65 -16.63 14.72
CA LYS A 338 -41.01 -17.13 14.84
C LYS A 338 -41.05 -18.67 14.85
N ALA A 339 -41.98 -19.23 15.59
CA ALA A 339 -42.19 -20.67 15.67
C ALA A 339 -43.10 -21.16 14.53
N ILE A 340 -42.72 -22.26 13.90
CA ILE A 340 -43.60 -22.98 12.96
C ILE A 340 -44.30 -24.13 13.67
N LEU A 341 -45.60 -24.20 13.54
CA LEU A 341 -46.40 -25.27 14.11
C LEU A 341 -46.68 -26.30 13.01
N THR A 342 -46.20 -27.54 13.20
CA THR A 342 -46.43 -28.65 12.27
C THR A 342 -47.13 -29.78 12.99
N HIS A 343 -47.96 -30.53 12.25
CA HIS A 343 -48.67 -31.70 12.77
C HIS A 343 -47.94 -32.98 12.36
N TYR A 344 -47.95 -33.96 13.22
CA TYR A 344 -47.55 -35.31 12.88
C TYR A 344 -48.67 -36.29 13.17
N TYR A 345 -48.72 -37.41 12.50
CA TYR A 345 -49.65 -38.48 12.78
C TYR A 345 -48.90 -39.80 12.96
N VAL A 346 -49.53 -40.74 13.62
CA VAL A 346 -48.99 -42.07 13.84
C VAL A 346 -49.72 -43.02 12.90
N ASP A 347 -48.96 -43.77 12.07
CA ASP A 347 -49.50 -44.78 11.13
C ASP A 347 -50.10 -45.95 11.95
N PRO A 348 -51.06 -46.73 11.40
CA PRO A 348 -51.60 -47.92 12.04
C PRO A 348 -50.56 -48.90 12.58
N ASN A 349 -49.34 -48.89 12.00
CA ASN A 349 -48.21 -49.70 12.45
C ASN A 349 -47.39 -49.06 13.59
N GLY A 350 -47.84 -47.98 14.20
CA GLY A 350 -47.18 -47.26 15.32
C GLY A 350 -45.98 -46.39 14.93
N LYS A 351 -45.77 -46.15 13.63
CA LYS A 351 -44.66 -45.32 13.15
C LYS A 351 -45.09 -43.86 13.04
N GLU A 352 -44.27 -42.93 13.64
CA GLU A 352 -44.48 -41.49 13.50
C GLU A 352 -44.22 -41.03 12.07
N CYS A 353 -45.25 -40.39 11.46
CA CYS A 353 -45.15 -39.78 10.14
C CYS A 353 -45.23 -38.25 10.27
N ARG A 354 -44.16 -37.59 10.01
CA ARG A 354 -44.08 -36.11 9.99
C ARG A 354 -44.35 -35.60 8.60
N MET A 355 -45.27 -34.66 8.45
CA MET A 355 -45.70 -34.12 7.17
C MET A 355 -44.67 -33.15 6.59
N VAL A 356 -44.02 -32.38 7.44
CA VAL A 356 -42.98 -31.39 7.04
C VAL A 356 -41.77 -31.59 7.94
N ARG A 357 -40.58 -31.68 7.31
CA ARG A 357 -39.31 -31.72 8.01
C ARG A 357 -38.44 -30.58 7.48
N ILE A 358 -37.81 -29.89 8.41
CA ILE A 358 -36.91 -28.77 8.08
C ILE A 358 -35.54 -29.14 8.63
N TYR A 359 -34.58 -29.22 7.73
CA TYR A 359 -33.18 -29.47 8.08
C TYR A 359 -32.38 -28.19 7.88
N ASP A 360 -31.68 -27.79 8.92
CA ASP A 360 -30.70 -26.72 8.81
C ASP A 360 -29.41 -27.29 8.18
N LEU A 361 -29.12 -26.95 6.94
CA LEU A 361 -27.93 -27.37 6.23
C LEU A 361 -26.65 -26.65 6.73
N THR A 362 -26.82 -25.71 7.65
CA THR A 362 -25.69 -24.99 8.25
C THR A 362 -25.19 -25.66 9.53
N GLU A 363 -25.91 -26.64 10.09
CA GLU A 363 -25.46 -27.41 11.26
C GLU A 363 -24.15 -28.15 10.93
N GLY A 364 -23.05 -27.74 11.55
CA GLY A 364 -21.71 -28.30 11.34
C GLY A 364 -20.77 -27.47 10.45
N ARG A 365 -21.28 -26.46 9.75
CA ARG A 365 -20.42 -25.47 9.11
C ARG A 365 -20.13 -24.35 10.13
N LYS A 366 -18.94 -24.35 10.71
CA LYS A 366 -18.46 -23.16 11.44
C LYS A 366 -18.53 -21.99 10.45
N GLN A 367 -19.53 -21.10 10.65
CA GLN A 367 -19.66 -19.87 9.86
C GLN A 367 -18.41 -19.04 10.11
N GLY A 368 -17.56 -18.95 9.09
CA GLY A 368 -16.41 -18.09 9.12
C GLY A 368 -15.05 -18.77 9.14
N GLY A 369 -14.98 -20.12 9.28
CA GLY A 369 -13.72 -20.89 9.18
C GLY A 369 -12.57 -20.31 10.05
N ASP A 370 -11.46 -20.97 10.07
CA ASP A 370 -10.21 -20.50 10.72
C ASP A 370 -9.52 -19.36 9.94
N TRP A 371 -10.19 -18.80 8.91
CA TRP A 371 -9.70 -17.71 8.05
C TRP A 371 -9.43 -16.40 8.78
N SER A 372 -9.90 -16.25 10.02
CA SER A 372 -9.59 -15.08 10.84
C SER A 372 -8.15 -15.11 11.33
N ASP A 373 -7.64 -16.29 11.63
CA ASP A 373 -6.28 -16.48 12.08
C ASP A 373 -5.32 -16.38 10.88
N ASP A 374 -5.65 -17.04 9.76
CA ASP A 374 -4.90 -16.93 8.50
C ASP A 374 -4.83 -15.48 7.99
N MET A 375 -5.95 -14.73 8.09
CA MET A 375 -5.98 -13.32 7.72
C MET A 375 -5.09 -12.47 8.63
N SER A 376 -5.05 -12.78 9.93
CA SER A 376 -4.18 -12.11 10.89
C SER A 376 -2.71 -12.40 10.60
N GLU A 377 -2.37 -13.65 10.30
CA GLU A 377 -1.02 -14.07 9.94
C GLU A 377 -0.54 -13.38 8.66
N ALA A 378 -1.35 -13.43 7.59
CA ALA A 378 -1.06 -12.75 6.34
C ALA A 378 -0.90 -11.23 6.53
N SER A 379 -1.78 -10.60 7.32
CA SER A 379 -1.68 -9.16 7.62
C SER A 379 -0.39 -8.81 8.36
N ASN A 380 0.02 -9.66 9.32
CA ASN A 380 1.26 -9.46 10.07
C ASN A 380 2.49 -9.64 9.18
N ALA A 381 2.49 -10.61 8.26
CA ALA A 381 3.57 -10.80 7.29
C ALA A 381 3.73 -9.57 6.37
N LEU A 382 2.61 -9.00 5.89
CA LEU A 382 2.64 -7.78 5.09
C LEU A 382 3.20 -6.58 5.88
N CYS A 383 2.79 -6.41 7.14
CA CYS A 383 3.32 -5.37 8.01
C CYS A 383 4.81 -5.54 8.28
N PHE A 384 5.26 -6.78 8.53
CA PHE A 384 6.67 -7.10 8.76
C PHE A 384 7.54 -6.70 7.57
N ALA A 385 7.15 -7.05 6.36
CA ALA A 385 7.90 -6.71 5.15
C ALA A 385 7.95 -5.20 4.87
N LEU A 386 6.90 -4.44 5.27
CA LEU A 386 6.91 -2.97 5.23
C LEU A 386 7.74 -2.34 6.36
N GLY A 387 8.26 -3.13 7.30
CA GLY A 387 8.98 -2.61 8.47
C GLY A 387 8.10 -1.80 9.41
N VAL A 388 6.80 -2.12 9.49
CA VAL A 388 5.82 -1.44 10.32
C VAL A 388 5.19 -2.43 11.30
N HIS A 389 5.25 -2.13 12.59
CA HIS A 389 4.61 -2.99 13.57
C HIS A 389 3.08 -2.78 13.55
N PRO A 390 2.24 -3.85 13.54
CA PRO A 390 0.78 -3.73 13.49
C PRO A 390 0.18 -2.81 14.54
N ASN A 391 0.71 -2.82 15.78
CA ASN A 391 0.23 -1.98 16.88
C ASN A 391 0.39 -0.45 16.61
N LEU A 392 1.20 -0.05 15.66
CA LEU A 392 1.39 1.36 15.29
C LEU A 392 0.33 1.85 14.29
N ILE A 393 -0.16 0.97 13.42
CA ILE A 393 -1.15 1.32 12.40
C ILE A 393 -2.59 1.05 12.82
N GLY A 394 -2.80 0.36 13.95
CA GLY A 394 -4.11 0.01 14.47
C GLY A 394 -4.49 -1.45 14.27
N ALA A 395 -5.81 -1.73 14.31
CA ALA A 395 -6.31 -3.10 14.16
C ALA A 395 -6.14 -3.58 12.71
N THR A 396 -5.31 -4.61 12.52
CA THR A 396 -5.21 -5.32 11.24
C THR A 396 -6.41 -6.24 11.03
N PRO A 397 -6.79 -6.55 9.77
CA PRO A 397 -7.82 -7.53 9.49
C PRO A 397 -7.49 -8.90 10.12
N GLY A 398 -8.51 -9.58 10.68
CA GLY A 398 -8.36 -10.84 11.38
C GLY A 398 -8.53 -10.69 12.90
N LYS A 399 -7.98 -11.64 13.68
CA LYS A 399 -7.90 -11.56 15.14
C LYS A 399 -6.71 -10.67 15.53
N SER A 400 -6.93 -9.39 15.60
CA SER A 400 -5.89 -8.47 16.05
C SER A 400 -5.74 -8.54 17.57
N GLN A 401 -4.60 -9.03 18.02
CA GLN A 401 -4.17 -8.91 19.41
C GLN A 401 -3.53 -7.53 19.58
N MET A 402 -4.34 -6.51 19.82
CA MET A 402 -3.82 -5.18 20.12
C MET A 402 -3.30 -5.15 21.56
N ASN A 403 -2.00 -4.98 21.72
CA ASN A 403 -1.46 -4.55 22.99
C ASN A 403 -1.75 -3.06 23.19
N ASN A 404 -2.53 -2.73 24.24
CA ASN A 404 -2.89 -1.34 24.53
C ASN A 404 -1.90 -0.63 25.47
N SER A 405 -0.74 -1.26 25.74
CA SER A 405 0.31 -0.62 26.54
C SER A 405 0.83 0.64 25.84
N GLY A 406 0.73 1.77 26.53
CA GLY A 406 1.25 3.05 26.01
C GLY A 406 2.79 3.07 25.97
N SER A 407 3.46 2.31 26.85
CA SER A 407 4.93 2.17 26.84
C SER A 407 5.41 1.46 25.61
N ASP A 408 4.82 0.31 25.28
CA ASP A 408 5.19 -0.48 24.09
C ASP A 408 5.05 0.33 22.80
N LYS A 409 3.93 1.06 22.67
CA LYS A 409 3.70 1.91 21.49
C LYS A 409 4.76 3.01 21.34
N ARG A 410 5.19 3.61 22.44
CA ARG A 410 6.27 4.61 22.42
C ARG A 410 7.61 4.01 22.03
N GLU A 411 7.96 2.87 22.62
CA GLU A 411 9.21 2.17 22.30
C GLU A 411 9.26 1.75 20.83
N LEU A 412 8.17 1.15 20.32
CA LEU A 412 8.04 0.79 18.92
C LEU A 412 8.13 2.01 17.98
N PHE A 413 7.50 3.13 18.36
CA PHE A 413 7.56 4.35 17.57
C PHE A 413 8.98 4.96 17.59
N THR A 414 9.64 4.97 18.75
CA THR A 414 11.03 5.45 18.88
C THR A 414 11.97 4.61 18.05
N LEU A 415 11.83 3.28 18.10
CA LEU A 415 12.60 2.37 17.25
C LEU A 415 12.36 2.65 15.76
N LYS A 416 11.10 2.83 15.36
CA LYS A 416 10.75 3.18 13.99
C LYS A 416 11.42 4.48 13.55
N GLN A 417 11.36 5.53 14.38
CA GLN A 417 12.01 6.81 14.08
C GLN A 417 13.54 6.66 13.94
N ALA A 418 14.17 5.85 14.77
CA ALA A 418 15.62 5.58 14.65
C ALA A 418 15.96 4.89 13.32
N MET A 419 15.10 4.00 12.82
CA MET A 419 15.26 3.35 11.52
C MET A 419 15.09 4.30 10.32
N GLU A 420 14.44 5.45 10.51
CA GLU A 420 14.28 6.46 9.45
C GLU A 420 15.51 7.34 9.24
N LYS A 421 16.44 7.36 10.20
CA LYS A 421 17.63 8.23 10.13
C LYS A 421 18.46 8.08 8.84
N PRO A 422 18.74 6.88 8.31
CA PRO A 422 19.47 6.73 7.04
C PRO A 422 18.74 7.35 5.86
N PHE A 423 17.41 7.29 5.83
CA PHE A 423 16.60 7.93 4.80
C PHE A 423 16.69 9.45 4.89
N HIS A 424 16.63 10.02 6.11
CA HIS A 424 16.80 11.44 6.35
C HIS A 424 18.17 11.95 5.86
N ASP A 425 19.24 11.24 6.18
CA ASP A 425 20.60 11.63 5.77
C ASP A 425 20.78 11.64 4.26
N ILE A 426 20.17 10.68 3.56
CA ILE A 426 20.22 10.60 2.12
C ILE A 426 19.36 11.72 1.48
N MET A 427 18.14 11.95 1.99
CA MET A 427 17.24 12.98 1.47
C MET A 427 17.70 14.41 1.80
N ALA A 428 18.53 14.58 2.82
CA ALA A 428 19.13 15.88 3.15
C ALA A 428 20.15 16.39 2.11
N LYS A 429 20.66 15.51 1.23
CA LYS A 429 21.70 15.84 0.24
C LYS A 429 21.40 17.08 -0.60
N PRO A 430 20.29 17.22 -1.32
CA PRO A 430 20.01 18.40 -2.13
C PRO A 430 19.93 19.68 -1.29
N TRP A 431 19.44 19.59 -0.08
CA TRP A 431 19.32 20.72 0.84
C TRP A 431 20.70 21.19 1.34
N HIS A 432 21.62 20.27 1.59
CA HIS A 432 23.02 20.60 1.87
C HIS A 432 23.70 21.28 0.69
N VAL A 433 23.46 20.80 -0.54
CA VAL A 433 23.96 21.44 -1.77
C VAL A 433 23.46 22.88 -1.85
N ILE A 434 22.17 23.12 -1.58
CA ILE A 434 21.57 24.46 -1.59
C ILE A 434 22.23 25.36 -0.53
N LEU A 435 22.41 24.88 0.69
CA LEU A 435 23.06 25.66 1.76
C LEU A 435 24.48 26.06 1.38
N HIS A 436 25.27 25.11 0.91
CA HIS A 436 26.67 25.35 0.54
C HIS A 436 26.79 26.28 -0.67
N PHE A 437 26.03 26.02 -1.71
CA PHE A 437 26.07 26.83 -2.94
C PHE A 437 25.64 28.29 -2.72
N ASN A 438 24.64 28.51 -1.86
CA ASN A 438 24.15 29.85 -1.54
C ASN A 438 25.00 30.56 -0.48
N GLY A 439 26.04 29.92 0.06
CA GLY A 439 26.92 30.48 1.07
C GLY A 439 26.32 30.57 2.48
N TRP A 440 25.29 29.76 2.76
CA TRP A 440 24.61 29.74 4.07
C TRP A 440 25.19 28.69 5.03
N ALA A 441 25.98 27.74 4.52
CA ALA A 441 26.44 26.56 5.25
C ALA A 441 27.37 26.86 6.44
N GLU A 442 28.01 28.06 6.47
CA GLU A 442 28.84 28.43 7.61
C GLU A 442 28.04 28.61 8.92
N LYS A 443 26.84 29.19 8.79
CA LYS A 443 25.97 29.54 9.93
C LYS A 443 24.83 28.55 10.15
N TYR A 444 24.39 27.89 9.10
CA TYR A 444 23.17 27.09 9.11
C TYR A 444 23.42 25.66 8.66
N THR A 445 22.56 24.77 9.11
CA THR A 445 22.53 23.37 8.70
C THR A 445 21.09 22.90 8.49
N VAL A 446 20.95 21.70 7.91
CA VAL A 446 19.66 21.04 7.73
C VAL A 446 19.39 20.12 8.90
N ASP A 447 18.17 20.09 9.36
CA ASP A 447 17.71 19.18 10.42
C ASP A 447 16.34 18.59 10.04
N VAL A 448 16.16 17.33 10.37
CA VAL A 448 14.87 16.62 10.32
C VAL A 448 14.63 16.07 11.72
N PRO A 449 13.92 16.79 12.57
CA PRO A 449 13.72 16.39 13.96
C PRO A 449 12.86 15.13 14.05
N MET A 450 13.24 14.23 14.92
CA MET A 450 12.43 13.07 15.27
C MET A 450 11.27 13.50 16.18
N ILE A 451 10.15 12.76 16.07
CA ILE A 451 9.01 12.94 16.95
C ILE A 451 9.23 12.12 18.22
N GLU A 452 9.22 12.75 19.38
CA GLU A 452 9.21 12.04 20.66
C GLU A 452 7.83 12.04 21.28
N LEU A 453 7.38 10.87 21.69
CA LEU A 453 6.12 10.68 22.40
C LEU A 453 6.40 10.70 23.91
N THR A 454 5.86 11.69 24.61
CA THR A 454 5.98 11.81 26.08
C THR A 454 4.78 11.20 26.81
N THR A 455 4.96 10.81 28.09
CA THR A 455 3.86 10.38 28.96
C THR A 455 3.04 11.58 29.46
N LEU A 456 1.76 11.37 29.72
CA LEU A 456 0.88 12.36 30.35
C LEU A 456 1.44 12.86 31.70
N ASP A 457 2.16 12.00 32.44
CA ASP A 457 2.76 12.35 33.74
C ASP A 457 3.87 13.40 33.63
N LYS A 458 4.52 13.51 32.47
CA LYS A 458 5.56 14.52 32.20
C LYS A 458 5.03 15.73 31.45
N ASN A 459 3.89 15.61 30.80
CA ASN A 459 3.30 16.68 30.00
C ASN A 459 1.77 16.68 30.13
N THR A 460 1.23 17.55 30.97
CA THR A 460 -0.21 17.67 31.24
C THR A 460 -1.02 18.09 30.01
N SER A 461 -0.39 18.56 28.93
CA SER A 461 -1.06 19.02 27.71
C SER A 461 -1.03 18.02 26.56
N SER A 462 -0.46 16.83 26.71
CA SER A 462 -0.34 15.80 25.64
C SER A 462 0.28 16.31 24.33
N GLN A 463 1.11 17.35 24.40
CA GLN A 463 1.74 17.92 23.21
C GLN A 463 2.96 17.11 22.79
N THR A 464 3.18 17.03 21.50
CA THR A 464 4.43 16.52 20.92
C THR A 464 5.55 17.52 21.26
N VAL A 465 6.53 17.08 22.05
CA VAL A 465 7.69 17.92 22.39
C VAL A 465 8.80 17.61 21.41
N SER A 466 9.21 18.60 20.64
CA SER A 466 10.47 18.52 19.90
C SER A 466 11.63 18.72 20.88
N ILE A 467 12.63 17.81 20.88
CA ILE A 467 13.83 18.03 21.66
C ILE A 467 14.61 19.17 21.00
N SER A 468 14.53 20.36 21.55
CA SER A 468 15.65 21.28 21.51
C SER A 468 16.62 20.83 22.60
N ASN A 469 17.84 20.45 22.26
CA ASN A 469 18.91 20.19 23.23
C ASN A 469 19.27 21.50 23.93
N ASN A 470 18.43 21.98 24.81
CA ASN A 470 18.83 23.00 25.78
C ASN A 470 19.31 22.27 27.02
N ASN A 471 20.63 22.02 27.11
CA ASN A 471 21.31 21.81 28.36
C ASN A 471 21.31 23.12 29.15
N GLU A 472 20.15 23.56 29.64
CA GLU A 472 20.11 24.45 30.80
C GLU A 472 20.12 23.56 32.04
N GLU A 473 21.30 23.47 32.64
CA GLU A 473 21.48 22.96 33.99
C GLU A 473 20.49 23.70 34.92
N ASP A 474 19.57 22.93 35.49
CA ASP A 474 18.74 23.34 36.63
C ASP A 474 19.66 23.62 37.83
N LYS A 475 20.25 24.80 37.87
CA LYS A 475 20.78 25.42 39.09
C LYS A 475 19.72 26.28 39.74
N ASN A 476 18.68 25.64 40.30
CA ASN A 476 17.87 26.27 41.34
C ASN A 476 16.95 25.23 42.01
N GLY A 477 17.48 24.48 42.93
CA GLY A 477 16.74 23.49 43.72
C GLY A 477 17.35 23.22 45.08
N SER A 478 17.84 24.26 45.79
CA SER A 478 18.12 24.11 47.20
C SER A 478 17.87 25.45 47.89
N ASP A 479 16.65 25.66 48.35
CA ASP A 479 16.35 26.34 49.61
C ASP A 479 14.82 26.57 49.69
N ASN A 480 14.14 25.67 50.36
CA ASN A 480 12.94 25.99 51.14
C ASN A 480 12.29 24.72 51.70
N ASN A 481 12.98 24.11 52.64
CA ASN A 481 12.28 23.20 53.56
C ASN A 481 12.79 23.43 55.00
N LYS A 482 12.49 24.60 55.51
CA LYS A 482 12.48 24.88 56.96
C LYS A 482 11.42 25.92 57.23
N ARG A 483 10.25 25.47 57.66
CA ARG A 483 9.29 26.06 58.62
C ARG A 483 7.86 25.64 58.32
N ARG A 484 7.41 24.71 59.14
CA ARG A 484 6.19 24.71 60.02
C ARG A 484 5.81 23.27 60.30
N ILE A 485 6.06 22.89 61.55
CA ILE A 485 5.22 22.53 62.67
C ILE A 485 4.00 21.74 62.23
#